data_c96aaa666541f1972ca195799406fd9a
#
_entry.id   c96aaa666541f1972ca195799406fd9a
#
_cell.length_a   1.000
_cell.length_b   1.000
_cell.length_c   1.000
_cell.angle_alpha   90.00
_cell.angle_beta   90.00
_cell.angle_gamma   90.00
#
_symmetry.space_group_name_H-M   'P 1'
#
loop_
_entity.id
_entity.type
_entity.pdbx_description
1 polymer ?
#
loop_
_entity_poly.entity_id
_entity_poly.type
_entity_poly.pdbx_seq_one_letter_code
_entity_poly.pdbx_strand_id
1 'polypeptide(L)'
;MVTVVIPFAGAEGKTRLHESPRVRRALAEAMFSDVLAACVAVGRTRVVTPDEDAAEAAVDAGAEVVSDPGGGQGAAVQAGLEGVEPGGILVVNADVPCVVPHDLRSLLAATPAGSLALVEALDGTTNALSLSAPEAFEPLYGPDSADRFRAHAASLGVDAASVALPNLAGDVDTMDDLIRLQLRAGPRTQACLAELEGSLV
;
A
#
# COMPACT_ATOMS: atom_id res chain seq x y z
N MET A 1 -4.73 -19.00 -4.47
CA MET A 1 -5.48 -17.73 -4.70
C MET A 1 -4.61 -16.61 -4.16
N VAL A 2 -4.58 -15.44 -4.82
CA VAL A 2 -3.82 -14.29 -4.30
C VAL A 2 -4.72 -13.49 -3.36
N THR A 3 -4.19 -13.13 -2.19
CA THR A 3 -4.83 -12.19 -1.26
C THR A 3 -4.01 -10.91 -1.20
N VAL A 4 -4.66 -9.75 -1.27
CA VAL A 4 -4.03 -8.43 -1.16
C VAL A 4 -4.60 -7.72 0.06
N VAL A 5 -3.73 -7.17 0.91
CA VAL A 5 -4.10 -6.36 2.09
C VAL A 5 -3.66 -4.92 1.85
N ILE A 6 -4.58 -3.98 2.01
CA ILE A 6 -4.32 -2.54 1.93
C ILE A 6 -4.65 -1.92 3.28
N PRO A 7 -3.65 -1.55 4.10
CA PRO A 7 -3.89 -0.76 5.31
C PRO A 7 -4.12 0.71 4.90
N PHE A 8 -5.23 1.30 5.35
CA PHE A 8 -5.56 2.70 5.08
C PHE A 8 -6.15 3.36 6.33
N ALA A 9 -5.34 4.15 7.01
CA ALA A 9 -5.74 4.85 8.24
C ALA A 9 -6.61 6.09 8.00
N GLY A 10 -7.04 6.34 6.74
CA GLY A 10 -7.77 7.55 6.37
C GLY A 10 -6.85 8.72 5.99
N ALA A 11 -7.48 9.81 5.58
CA ALA A 11 -6.80 10.98 5.03
C ALA A 11 -6.09 11.86 6.07
N GLU A 12 -6.36 11.67 7.36
CA GLU A 12 -5.83 12.52 8.42
C GLU A 12 -4.32 12.37 8.63
N GLY A 13 -3.73 11.23 8.22
CA GLY A 13 -2.31 10.92 8.36
C GLY A 13 -1.37 11.70 7.44
N LYS A 14 -1.86 12.35 6.37
CA LYS A 14 -1.04 13.04 5.35
C LYS A 14 -0.72 14.50 5.69
N THR A 15 -0.34 14.78 6.93
CA THR A 15 -0.07 16.16 7.42
C THR A 15 1.11 16.85 6.73
N ARG A 16 2.05 16.07 6.17
CA ARG A 16 3.23 16.60 5.45
C ARG A 16 2.90 17.18 4.07
N LEU A 17 1.71 16.97 3.54
CA LEU A 17 1.29 17.60 2.29
C LEU A 17 1.12 19.13 2.41
N HIS A 18 1.08 19.70 3.64
CA HIS A 18 0.95 21.12 3.94
C HIS A 18 -0.27 21.81 3.30
N GLU A 19 -1.24 21.05 2.83
CA GLU A 19 -2.45 21.50 2.19
C GLU A 19 -3.63 21.62 3.19
N SER A 20 -4.72 22.21 2.75
CA SER A 20 -5.95 22.23 3.56
C SER A 20 -6.43 20.80 3.86
N PRO A 21 -7.14 20.56 4.98
CA PRO A 21 -7.66 19.23 5.30
C PRO A 21 -8.52 18.63 4.18
N ARG A 22 -9.28 19.48 3.47
CA ARG A 22 -10.11 19.05 2.33
C ARG A 22 -9.27 18.56 1.16
N VAL A 23 -8.19 19.25 0.82
CA VAL A 23 -7.29 18.88 -0.29
C VAL A 23 -6.54 17.59 0.06
N ARG A 24 -6.02 17.49 1.30
CA ARG A 24 -5.35 16.26 1.76
C ARG A 24 -6.27 15.05 1.67
N ARG A 25 -7.53 15.21 2.11
CA ARG A 25 -8.53 14.14 2.04
C ARG A 25 -8.77 13.71 0.60
N ALA A 26 -9.08 14.64 -0.29
CA ALA A 26 -9.33 14.34 -1.70
C ALA A 26 -8.15 13.62 -2.38
N LEU A 27 -6.90 14.06 -2.10
CA LEU A 27 -5.70 13.41 -2.63
C LEU A 27 -5.50 12.01 -2.06
N ALA A 28 -5.68 11.83 -0.74
CA ALA A 28 -5.53 10.51 -0.12
C ALA A 28 -6.55 9.50 -0.63
N GLU A 29 -7.81 9.93 -0.79
CA GLU A 29 -8.89 9.11 -1.35
C GLU A 29 -8.64 8.76 -2.84
N ALA A 30 -8.13 9.72 -3.62
CA ALA A 30 -7.79 9.49 -5.02
C ALA A 30 -6.63 8.49 -5.18
N MET A 31 -5.56 8.64 -4.39
CA MET A 31 -4.42 7.71 -4.38
C MET A 31 -4.85 6.31 -3.92
N PHE A 32 -5.59 6.22 -2.81
CA PHE A 32 -6.15 4.97 -2.32
C PHE A 32 -6.99 4.26 -3.40
N SER A 33 -7.83 5.01 -4.12
CA SER A 33 -8.69 4.46 -5.16
C SER A 33 -7.91 3.90 -6.36
N ASP A 34 -6.78 4.52 -6.73
CA ASP A 34 -5.90 4.00 -7.78
C ASP A 34 -5.20 2.71 -7.33
N VAL A 35 -4.70 2.68 -6.08
CA VAL A 35 -4.10 1.47 -5.48
C VAL A 35 -5.11 0.34 -5.38
N LEU A 36 -6.31 0.63 -4.90
CA LEU A 36 -7.41 -0.34 -4.77
C LEU A 36 -7.75 -0.98 -6.12
N ALA A 37 -7.88 -0.18 -7.17
CA ALA A 37 -8.16 -0.67 -8.52
C ALA A 37 -7.06 -1.62 -9.03
N ALA A 38 -5.78 -1.30 -8.78
CA ALA A 38 -4.67 -2.16 -9.16
C ALA A 38 -4.67 -3.49 -8.38
N CYS A 39 -4.99 -3.44 -7.08
CA CYS A 39 -5.02 -4.60 -6.19
C CYS A 39 -6.17 -5.56 -6.53
N VAL A 40 -7.37 -5.04 -6.73
CA VAL A 40 -8.55 -5.85 -7.09
C VAL A 40 -8.35 -6.58 -8.43
N ALA A 41 -7.60 -5.99 -9.37
CA ALA A 41 -7.25 -6.63 -10.64
C ALA A 41 -6.25 -7.80 -10.50
N VAL A 42 -5.68 -8.02 -9.31
CA VAL A 42 -4.68 -9.09 -9.06
C VAL A 42 -5.23 -10.21 -8.19
N GLY A 43 -6.05 -9.90 -7.20
CA GLY A 43 -6.54 -10.92 -6.28
C GLY A 43 -7.66 -10.47 -5.37
N ARG A 44 -8.07 -11.36 -4.45
CA ARG A 44 -9.01 -11.00 -3.38
C ARG A 44 -8.39 -9.92 -2.52
N THR A 45 -9.01 -8.76 -2.50
CA THR A 45 -8.48 -7.59 -1.79
C THR A 45 -9.22 -7.37 -0.49
N ARG A 46 -8.47 -7.11 0.59
CA ARG A 46 -8.94 -6.74 1.92
C ARG A 46 -8.43 -5.34 2.23
N VAL A 47 -9.31 -4.43 2.54
CA VAL A 47 -8.99 -3.06 2.98
C VAL A 47 -9.19 -2.98 4.48
N VAL A 48 -8.12 -2.63 5.20
CA VAL A 48 -8.17 -2.43 6.66
C VAL A 48 -8.23 -0.94 6.93
N THR A 49 -9.39 -0.47 7.37
CA THR A 49 -9.62 0.98 7.53
C THR A 49 -10.63 1.29 8.64
N PRO A 50 -10.45 2.43 9.35
CA PRO A 50 -11.47 3.02 10.21
C PRO A 50 -12.32 4.08 9.45
N ASP A 51 -11.97 4.41 8.20
CA ASP A 51 -12.59 5.46 7.40
C ASP A 51 -13.81 4.91 6.64
N GLU A 52 -15.00 5.50 6.89
CA GLU A 52 -16.26 5.03 6.31
C GLU A 52 -16.34 5.21 4.79
N ASP A 53 -15.80 6.32 4.26
CA ASP A 53 -15.83 6.58 2.81
C ASP A 53 -14.88 5.62 2.07
N ALA A 54 -13.73 5.31 2.67
CA ALA A 54 -12.81 4.30 2.14
C ALA A 54 -13.41 2.89 2.20
N ALA A 55 -14.15 2.57 3.25
CA ALA A 55 -14.85 1.30 3.38
C ALA A 55 -15.95 1.14 2.31
N GLU A 56 -16.74 2.18 2.05
CA GLU A 56 -17.73 2.20 0.98
C GLU A 56 -17.07 2.01 -0.39
N ALA A 57 -16.02 2.78 -0.69
CA ALA A 57 -15.26 2.64 -1.93
C ALA A 57 -14.65 1.24 -2.12
N ALA A 58 -14.20 0.60 -1.03
CA ALA A 58 -13.70 -0.76 -1.05
C ALA A 58 -14.78 -1.78 -1.42
N VAL A 59 -15.96 -1.67 -0.82
CA VAL A 59 -17.11 -2.54 -1.11
C VAL A 59 -17.55 -2.37 -2.57
N ASP A 60 -17.65 -1.13 -3.05
CA ASP A 60 -18.02 -0.83 -4.43
C ASP A 60 -17.03 -1.40 -5.45
N ALA A 61 -15.75 -1.45 -5.09
CA ALA A 61 -14.71 -2.07 -5.91
C ALA A 61 -14.68 -3.61 -5.81
N GLY A 62 -15.51 -4.22 -4.95
CA GLY A 62 -15.54 -5.66 -4.72
C GLY A 62 -14.47 -6.18 -3.75
N ALA A 63 -13.90 -5.31 -2.92
CA ALA A 63 -12.99 -5.68 -1.85
C ALA A 63 -13.74 -5.99 -0.55
N GLU A 64 -13.11 -6.76 0.33
CA GLU A 64 -13.56 -7.03 1.69
C GLU A 64 -13.06 -5.92 2.62
N VAL A 65 -13.90 -5.43 3.50
CA VAL A 65 -13.52 -4.46 4.52
C VAL A 65 -13.24 -5.17 5.83
N VAL A 66 -12.11 -4.84 6.44
CA VAL A 66 -11.68 -5.30 7.76
C VAL A 66 -11.58 -4.10 8.68
N SER A 67 -12.10 -4.20 9.89
CA SER A 67 -12.01 -3.13 10.89
C SER A 67 -10.55 -2.92 11.31
N ASP A 68 -10.10 -1.68 11.32
CA ASP A 68 -8.77 -1.34 11.86
C ASP A 68 -8.81 -1.43 13.40
N PRO A 69 -7.95 -2.27 14.01
CA PRO A 69 -7.93 -2.41 15.46
C PRO A 69 -7.26 -1.21 16.17
N GLY A 70 -6.67 -0.28 15.40
CA GLY A 70 -5.75 0.72 15.93
C GLY A 70 -4.36 0.14 16.21
N GLY A 71 -3.43 0.98 16.67
CA GLY A 71 -2.06 0.53 16.97
C GLY A 71 -1.08 0.66 15.78
N GLY A 72 -1.52 1.29 14.70
CA GLY A 72 -0.69 1.62 13.54
C GLY A 72 -0.67 0.55 12.45
N GLN A 73 0.12 0.81 11.41
CA GLN A 73 0.13 0.03 10.18
C GLN A 73 0.38 -1.47 10.38
N GLY A 74 1.29 -1.83 11.30
CA GLY A 74 1.59 -3.23 11.57
C GLY A 74 0.39 -4.01 12.13
N ALA A 75 -0.36 -3.39 13.06
CA ALA A 75 -1.57 -3.98 13.63
C ALA A 75 -2.69 -4.09 12.57
N ALA A 76 -2.84 -3.07 11.73
CA ALA A 76 -3.81 -3.10 10.63
C ALA A 76 -3.49 -4.25 9.65
N VAL A 77 -2.23 -4.40 9.24
CA VAL A 77 -1.83 -5.51 8.36
C VAL A 77 -2.08 -6.86 9.03
N GLN A 78 -1.76 -7.00 10.29
CA GLN A 78 -2.01 -8.23 11.04
C GLN A 78 -3.49 -8.60 11.06
N ALA A 79 -4.38 -7.63 11.30
CA ALA A 79 -5.84 -7.84 11.22
C ALA A 79 -6.27 -8.23 9.79
N GLY A 80 -5.69 -7.60 8.77
CA GLY A 80 -5.93 -7.95 7.36
C GLY A 80 -5.49 -9.37 6.98
N LEU A 81 -4.54 -9.94 7.70
CA LEU A 81 -4.02 -11.29 7.49
C LEU A 81 -4.77 -12.37 8.28
N GLU A 82 -5.64 -12.01 9.21
CA GLU A 82 -6.42 -13.00 9.98
C GLU A 82 -7.26 -13.90 9.08
N GLY A 83 -7.11 -15.22 9.26
CA GLY A 83 -7.83 -16.22 8.47
C GLY A 83 -7.44 -16.29 6.99
N VAL A 84 -6.32 -15.67 6.60
CA VAL A 84 -5.74 -15.84 5.26
C VAL A 84 -4.96 -17.14 5.19
N GLU A 85 -5.31 -17.99 4.21
CA GLU A 85 -4.61 -19.25 3.97
C GLU A 85 -3.25 -19.00 3.31
N PRO A 86 -2.27 -19.93 3.50
CA PRO A 86 -0.99 -19.87 2.81
C PRO A 86 -1.17 -19.78 1.29
N GLY A 87 -0.38 -18.90 0.65
CA GLY A 87 -0.47 -18.63 -0.78
C GLY A 87 0.26 -17.34 -1.15
N GLY A 88 -0.02 -16.80 -2.30
CA GLY A 88 0.49 -15.48 -2.68
C GLY A 88 -0.24 -14.40 -1.88
N ILE A 89 0.47 -13.70 -1.03
CA ILE A 89 -0.06 -12.60 -0.22
C ILE A 89 0.71 -11.33 -0.58
N LEU A 90 -0.03 -10.25 -0.78
CA LEU A 90 0.52 -8.91 -0.97
C LEU A 90 0.04 -7.99 0.15
N VAL A 91 0.91 -7.13 0.64
CA VAL A 91 0.56 -5.95 1.43
C VAL A 91 1.03 -4.74 0.65
N VAL A 92 0.14 -3.80 0.40
CA VAL A 92 0.42 -2.62 -0.44
C VAL A 92 -0.03 -1.36 0.28
N ASN A 93 0.87 -0.40 0.41
CA ASN A 93 0.54 0.90 1.00
C ASN A 93 -0.44 1.67 0.10
N ALA A 94 -1.34 2.44 0.70
CA ALA A 94 -2.40 3.16 0.00
C ALA A 94 -1.93 4.45 -0.70
N ASP A 95 -0.67 4.82 -0.56
CA ASP A 95 -0.07 6.07 -1.02
C ASP A 95 0.98 5.90 -2.14
N VAL A 96 0.88 4.78 -2.85
CA VAL A 96 1.71 4.47 -4.04
C VAL A 96 0.88 4.57 -5.34
N PRO A 97 0.42 5.76 -5.73
CA PRO A 97 -0.60 5.93 -6.78
C PRO A 97 -0.15 5.55 -8.19
N CYS A 98 1.15 5.24 -8.36
CA CYS A 98 1.71 4.81 -9.64
C CYS A 98 1.62 3.30 -9.86
N VAL A 99 1.15 2.52 -8.87
CA VAL A 99 1.11 1.06 -8.95
C VAL A 99 0.20 0.59 -10.07
N VAL A 100 0.66 -0.43 -10.79
CA VAL A 100 -0.14 -1.12 -11.80
C VAL A 100 -0.20 -2.63 -11.49
N PRO A 101 -1.20 -3.37 -11.99
CA PRO A 101 -1.33 -4.81 -11.69
C PRO A 101 -0.11 -5.65 -12.10
N HIS A 102 0.68 -5.18 -13.07
CA HIS A 102 1.91 -5.84 -13.48
C HIS A 102 2.99 -5.82 -12.38
N ASP A 103 3.14 -4.68 -11.68
CA ASP A 103 4.11 -4.55 -10.59
C ASP A 103 3.81 -5.54 -9.46
N LEU A 104 2.54 -5.65 -9.09
CA LEU A 104 2.08 -6.57 -8.05
C LEU A 104 2.33 -8.04 -8.41
N ARG A 105 2.08 -8.41 -9.67
CA ARG A 105 2.38 -9.77 -10.16
C ARG A 105 3.89 -10.04 -10.20
N SER A 106 4.71 -9.03 -10.53
CA SER A 106 6.16 -9.14 -10.53
C SER A 106 6.71 -9.34 -9.12
N LEU A 107 6.15 -8.63 -8.12
CA LEU A 107 6.52 -8.79 -6.72
C LEU A 107 6.17 -10.20 -6.21
N LEU A 108 4.96 -10.70 -6.53
CA LEU A 108 4.55 -12.07 -6.22
C LEU A 108 5.50 -13.11 -6.82
N ALA A 109 5.86 -12.94 -8.11
CA ALA A 109 6.73 -13.88 -8.80
C ALA A 109 8.16 -13.90 -8.25
N ALA A 110 8.60 -12.82 -7.62
CA ALA A 110 9.92 -12.71 -6.99
C ALA A 110 9.96 -13.26 -5.56
N THR A 111 8.82 -13.63 -4.96
CA THR A 111 8.75 -14.06 -3.56
C THR A 111 9.34 -15.45 -3.41
N PRO A 112 10.39 -15.64 -2.60
CA PRO A 112 10.97 -16.97 -2.35
C PRO A 112 10.00 -17.85 -1.55
N ALA A 113 10.05 -19.15 -1.78
CA ALA A 113 9.27 -20.11 -1.00
C ALA A 113 9.64 -20.05 0.49
N GLY A 114 8.64 -19.98 1.35
CA GLY A 114 8.85 -19.93 2.82
C GLY A 114 9.33 -18.54 3.32
N SER A 115 9.37 -17.52 2.47
CA SER A 115 9.94 -16.21 2.80
C SER A 115 9.06 -15.05 2.31
N LEU A 116 9.66 -13.88 2.15
CA LEU A 116 9.04 -12.64 1.72
C LEU A 116 9.86 -11.96 0.61
N ALA A 117 9.18 -11.11 -0.15
CA ALA A 117 9.80 -10.10 -1.01
C ALA A 117 9.29 -8.73 -0.62
N LEU A 118 10.08 -7.70 -0.85
CA LEU A 118 9.71 -6.32 -0.51
C LEU A 118 10.10 -5.32 -1.58
N VAL A 119 9.36 -4.22 -1.63
CA VAL A 119 9.75 -3.00 -2.34
C VAL A 119 10.05 -1.93 -1.29
N GLU A 120 11.30 -1.50 -1.29
CA GLU A 120 11.79 -0.44 -0.42
C GLU A 120 11.41 0.92 -0.99
N ALA A 121 10.92 1.80 -0.13
CA ALA A 121 10.69 3.20 -0.43
C ALA A 121 12.00 3.99 -0.49
N LEU A 122 11.96 5.18 -1.04
CA LEU A 122 13.15 6.03 -1.18
C LEU A 122 13.75 6.48 0.18
N ASP A 123 12.98 6.42 1.25
CA ASP A 123 13.37 6.78 2.61
C ASP A 123 13.80 5.57 3.47
N GLY A 124 13.90 4.38 2.88
CA GLY A 124 14.27 3.13 3.59
C GLY A 124 13.10 2.43 4.29
N THR A 125 11.88 2.94 4.14
CA THR A 125 10.67 2.26 4.59
C THR A 125 10.21 1.20 3.59
N THR A 126 9.07 0.55 3.83
CA THR A 126 8.55 -0.53 2.98
C THR A 126 7.20 -0.15 2.42
N ASN A 127 7.09 -0.02 1.11
CA ASN A 127 5.86 0.34 0.41
C ASN A 127 5.01 -0.86 0.01
N ALA A 128 5.64 -2.00 -0.24
CA ALA A 128 4.92 -3.24 -0.52
C ALA A 128 5.69 -4.45 -0.01
N LEU A 129 4.93 -5.44 0.47
CA LEU A 129 5.42 -6.77 0.84
C LEU A 129 4.71 -7.82 0.02
N SER A 130 5.40 -8.90 -0.29
CA SER A 130 4.81 -10.16 -0.71
C SER A 130 5.27 -11.27 0.21
N LEU A 131 4.33 -12.06 0.70
CA LEU A 131 4.57 -13.13 1.65
C LEU A 131 4.16 -14.46 1.03
N SER A 132 4.90 -15.51 1.31
CA SER A 132 4.54 -16.88 0.92
C SER A 132 3.46 -17.48 1.82
N ALA A 133 3.34 -16.98 3.06
CA ALA A 133 2.35 -17.40 4.03
C ALA A 133 2.16 -16.28 5.09
N PRO A 134 1.00 -16.21 5.80
CA PRO A 134 0.77 -15.20 6.82
C PRO A 134 1.80 -15.22 7.95
N GLU A 135 2.32 -16.38 8.29
CA GLU A 135 3.31 -16.60 9.36
C GLU A 135 4.67 -15.96 9.05
N ALA A 136 4.94 -15.60 7.80
CA ALA A 136 6.14 -14.87 7.41
C ALA A 136 6.05 -13.37 7.76
N PHE A 137 4.88 -12.89 8.20
CA PHE A 137 4.68 -11.50 8.58
C PHE A 137 5.08 -11.24 10.04
N GLU A 138 5.78 -10.13 10.24
CA GLU A 138 6.03 -9.50 11.54
C GLU A 138 5.70 -8.00 11.41
N PRO A 139 5.09 -7.34 12.41
CA PRO A 139 4.67 -5.93 12.33
C PRO A 139 5.86 -4.95 12.45
N LEU A 140 6.75 -4.93 11.48
CA LEU A 140 8.03 -4.21 11.49
C LEU A 140 8.00 -2.84 10.76
N TYR A 141 6.84 -2.26 10.50
CA TYR A 141 6.72 -0.96 9.83
C TYR A 141 7.32 0.21 10.64
N GLY A 142 7.62 1.30 9.94
CA GLY A 142 8.24 2.51 10.46
C GLY A 142 9.66 2.73 9.93
N PRO A 143 10.48 3.61 10.52
CA PRO A 143 11.82 3.93 10.02
C PRO A 143 12.67 2.67 9.81
N ASP A 144 13.40 2.61 8.69
CA ASP A 144 14.28 1.48 8.32
C ASP A 144 13.53 0.12 8.26
N SER A 145 12.23 0.13 7.97
CA SER A 145 11.44 -1.11 7.97
C SER A 145 11.90 -2.11 6.91
N ALA A 146 12.45 -1.66 5.79
CA ALA A 146 12.99 -2.55 4.77
C ALA A 146 14.13 -3.41 5.33
N ASP A 147 15.06 -2.83 6.07
CA ASP A 147 16.15 -3.58 6.72
C ASP A 147 15.65 -4.50 7.83
N ARG A 148 14.64 -4.06 8.58
CA ARG A 148 14.02 -4.92 9.62
C ARG A 148 13.32 -6.13 9.04
N PHE A 149 12.61 -5.99 7.92
CA PHE A 149 12.01 -7.14 7.23
C PHE A 149 13.07 -8.08 6.66
N ARG A 150 14.19 -7.57 6.13
CA ARG A 150 15.33 -8.42 5.69
C ARG A 150 15.94 -9.18 6.87
N ALA A 151 16.15 -8.50 7.99
CA ALA A 151 16.70 -9.14 9.20
C ALA A 151 15.74 -10.20 9.76
N HIS A 152 14.42 -9.94 9.71
CA HIS A 152 13.41 -10.93 10.11
C HIS A 152 13.48 -12.18 9.22
N ALA A 153 13.48 -12.03 7.90
CA ALA A 153 13.64 -13.17 6.99
C ALA A 153 14.91 -13.98 7.29
N ALA A 154 16.05 -13.29 7.49
CA ALA A 154 17.30 -13.95 7.86
C ALA A 154 17.18 -14.71 9.20
N SER A 155 16.42 -14.20 10.17
CA SER A 155 16.16 -14.91 11.45
C SER A 155 15.35 -16.19 11.28
N LEU A 156 14.54 -16.26 10.21
CA LEU A 156 13.80 -17.46 9.81
C LEU A 156 14.67 -18.43 8.98
N GLY A 157 15.92 -18.08 8.72
CA GLY A 157 16.85 -18.88 7.92
C GLY A 157 16.65 -18.80 6.41
N VAL A 158 16.01 -17.72 5.94
CA VAL A 158 15.72 -17.46 4.52
C VAL A 158 16.09 -16.02 4.14
N ASP A 159 16.37 -15.80 2.86
CA ASP A 159 16.69 -14.47 2.34
C ASP A 159 15.41 -13.76 1.85
N ALA A 160 15.22 -12.49 2.24
CA ALA A 160 14.21 -11.63 1.65
C ALA A 160 14.63 -11.18 0.25
N ALA A 161 13.74 -11.25 -0.73
CA ALA A 161 13.98 -10.66 -2.04
C ALA A 161 13.67 -9.17 -2.02
N SER A 162 14.65 -8.31 -2.36
CA SER A 162 14.41 -6.90 -2.63
C SER A 162 14.13 -6.70 -4.12
N VAL A 163 12.98 -6.13 -4.46
CA VAL A 163 12.53 -6.00 -5.85
C VAL A 163 12.47 -4.52 -6.24
N ALA A 164 13.20 -4.16 -7.29
CA ALA A 164 13.20 -2.79 -7.82
C ALA A 164 11.97 -2.58 -8.72
N LEU A 165 10.91 -2.00 -8.15
CA LEU A 165 9.67 -1.64 -8.85
C LEU A 165 9.42 -0.12 -8.67
N PRO A 166 9.85 0.72 -9.62
CA PRO A 166 9.81 2.18 -9.48
C PRO A 166 8.43 2.78 -9.21
N ASN A 167 7.36 2.11 -9.64
CA ASN A 167 5.99 2.56 -9.39
C ASN A 167 5.55 2.31 -7.94
N LEU A 168 6.11 1.30 -7.28
CA LEU A 168 5.85 0.99 -5.88
C LEU A 168 6.86 1.63 -4.92
N ALA A 169 8.08 1.95 -5.40
CA ALA A 169 9.11 2.59 -4.59
C ALA A 169 8.82 4.08 -4.30
N GLY A 170 7.93 4.70 -5.08
CA GLY A 170 7.55 6.10 -4.94
C GLY A 170 6.21 6.26 -4.25
N ASP A 171 6.22 6.47 -2.95
CA ASP A 171 5.06 6.93 -2.18
C ASP A 171 4.94 8.46 -2.20
N VAL A 172 3.78 8.93 -1.80
CA VAL A 172 3.45 10.37 -1.74
C VAL A 172 3.27 10.80 -0.29
N ASP A 173 4.26 11.48 0.25
CA ASP A 173 4.22 12.10 1.57
C ASP A 173 4.14 13.62 1.51
N THR A 174 4.68 14.22 0.45
CA THR A 174 4.76 15.67 0.25
C THR A 174 4.19 16.08 -1.11
N MET A 175 3.95 17.38 -1.29
CA MET A 175 3.57 17.92 -2.61
C MET A 175 4.67 17.74 -3.66
N ASP A 176 5.94 17.78 -3.26
CA ASP A 176 7.06 17.53 -4.18
C ASP A 176 7.05 16.08 -4.72
N ASP A 177 6.69 15.11 -3.88
CA ASP A 177 6.50 13.72 -4.31
C ASP A 177 5.37 13.62 -5.33
N LEU A 178 4.26 14.30 -5.05
CA LEU A 178 3.10 14.29 -5.92
C LEU A 178 3.41 14.93 -7.29
N ILE A 179 4.11 16.06 -7.32
CA ILE A 179 4.57 16.71 -8.55
C ILE A 179 5.52 15.79 -9.33
N ARG A 180 6.43 15.12 -8.64
CA ARG A 180 7.37 14.17 -9.26
C ARG A 180 6.66 12.97 -9.88
N LEU A 181 5.57 12.50 -9.28
CA LEU A 181 4.86 11.29 -9.68
C LEU A 181 3.64 11.54 -10.55
N GLN A 182 3.14 12.78 -10.66
CA GLN A 182 1.85 13.14 -11.26
C GLN A 182 1.59 12.54 -12.65
N LEU A 183 2.61 12.49 -13.52
CA LEU A 183 2.45 11.96 -14.89
C LEU A 183 2.36 10.43 -14.93
N ARG A 184 2.73 9.73 -13.84
CA ARG A 184 2.67 8.28 -13.72
C ARG A 184 1.61 7.79 -12.77
N ALA A 185 1.05 8.69 -11.97
CA ALA A 185 -0.03 8.38 -11.05
C ALA A 185 -1.26 7.82 -11.80
N GLY A 186 -2.07 7.07 -11.11
CA GLY A 186 -3.30 6.53 -11.67
C GLY A 186 -4.32 7.62 -12.02
N PRO A 187 -5.36 7.25 -12.78
CA PRO A 187 -6.28 8.21 -13.38
C PRO A 187 -7.08 9.03 -12.35
N ARG A 188 -7.36 8.49 -11.18
CA ARG A 188 -8.10 9.21 -10.12
C ARG A 188 -7.24 10.26 -9.46
N THR A 189 -5.98 9.96 -9.17
CA THR A 189 -5.01 10.93 -8.67
C THR A 189 -4.77 12.04 -9.68
N GLN A 190 -4.62 11.72 -10.96
CA GLN A 190 -4.46 12.73 -12.01
C GLN A 190 -5.69 13.63 -12.15
N ALA A 191 -6.90 13.07 -12.10
CA ALA A 191 -8.14 13.86 -12.16
C ALA A 191 -8.26 14.81 -10.96
N CYS A 192 -7.98 14.32 -9.75
CA CYS A 192 -7.99 15.15 -8.53
C CYS A 192 -6.99 16.31 -8.64
N LEU A 193 -5.79 16.08 -9.15
CA LEU A 193 -4.80 17.14 -9.37
C LEU A 193 -5.29 18.19 -10.36
N ALA A 194 -5.86 17.79 -11.48
CA ALA A 194 -6.40 18.69 -12.49
C ALA A 194 -7.53 19.58 -11.94
N GLU A 195 -8.40 19.03 -11.09
CA GLU A 195 -9.47 19.79 -10.41
C GLU A 195 -8.90 20.81 -9.43
N LEU A 196 -7.85 20.47 -8.68
CA LEU A 196 -7.19 21.39 -7.75
C LEU A 196 -6.51 22.54 -8.48
N GLU A 197 -5.82 22.29 -9.60
CA GLU A 197 -5.20 23.32 -10.42
C GLU A 197 -6.27 24.25 -11.04
N GLY A 198 -7.39 23.72 -11.54
CA GLY A 198 -8.49 24.48 -12.08
C GLY A 198 -9.24 25.34 -11.05
N SER A 199 -9.13 25.02 -9.77
CA SER A 199 -9.75 25.78 -8.67
C SER A 199 -8.91 26.98 -8.21
N LEU A 200 -7.67 27.10 -8.68
CA LEU A 200 -6.72 28.17 -8.34
C LEU A 200 -6.69 29.29 -9.41
N VAL A 201 -7.45 29.15 -10.48
CA VAL A 201 -7.61 30.13 -11.58
C VAL A 201 -8.96 30.82 -11.48
#